data_c800c56e2ccca287417154e96546b695
#
_entry.id   c800c56e2ccca287417154e96546b695
#
_cell.length_a   1.000
_cell.length_b   1.000
_cell.length_c   1.000
_cell.angle_alpha   90.00
_cell.angle_beta   90.00
_cell.angle_gamma   90.00
#
_symmetry.space_group_name_H-M   'P 1'
#
loop_
_entity.id
_entity.type
_entity.pdbx_description
1 polymer ?
#
loop_
_entity_poly.entity_id
_entity_poly.type
_entity_poly.pdbx_seq_one_letter_code
_entity_poly.pdbx_strand_id
1 'polypeptide(L)'
;EMCIRDSMDPWYSSGKFYGELVKFSNWKTVSINDAAQQVQRSGYPEAYRKHEPLAKAWASALTGHSPSALTCINRSSKTTTVQELARTARRALAPKVATQVTGPTVTFTATDPVLVRAAVALTMASTSLGPIDRATVATTSWRADSEHYASWGAAAGPSASPAASGTGWVSGTVTARS
;
A
#
# COMPACT_ATOMS: atom_id res chain seq x y z
N GLU A 1 -13.27 -24.69 10.47
CA GLU A 1 -14.34 -23.95 9.81
C GLU A 1 -14.03 -22.46 9.89
N MET A 2 -13.65 -21.85 8.76
CA MET A 2 -13.52 -20.39 8.68
C MET A 2 -14.93 -19.82 8.59
N CYS A 3 -15.38 -19.09 9.60
CA CYS A 3 -16.65 -18.38 9.53
C CYS A 3 -16.63 -17.37 8.38
N ILE A 4 -17.73 -17.22 7.66
CA ILE A 4 -17.90 -16.25 6.56
C ILE A 4 -17.47 -14.84 7.03
N ARG A 5 -17.80 -14.45 8.26
CA ARG A 5 -17.38 -13.19 8.87
C ARG A 5 -15.85 -13.03 8.91
N ASP A 6 -15.12 -14.10 9.20
CA ASP A 6 -13.65 -14.06 9.31
C ASP A 6 -12.98 -13.90 7.93
N SER A 7 -13.63 -14.41 6.87
CA SER A 7 -13.20 -14.24 5.50
C SER A 7 -13.44 -12.84 4.95
N MET A 8 -14.37 -12.08 5.54
CA MET A 8 -14.69 -10.70 5.14
C MET A 8 -13.77 -9.65 5.78
N ASP A 9 -13.00 -10.01 6.80
CA ASP A 9 -11.95 -9.15 7.35
C ASP A 9 -10.59 -9.51 6.71
N PRO A 10 -10.08 -8.68 5.80
CA PRO A 10 -8.83 -8.98 5.11
C PRO A 10 -7.61 -8.98 6.03
N TRP A 11 -7.63 -8.27 7.15
CA TRP A 11 -6.56 -8.30 8.14
C TRP A 11 -6.53 -9.62 8.89
N TYR A 12 -7.71 -10.09 9.31
CA TYR A 12 -7.82 -11.37 9.99
C TYR A 12 -7.47 -12.53 9.06
N SER A 13 -8.06 -12.58 7.87
CA SER A 13 -7.84 -13.68 6.92
C SER A 13 -6.41 -13.77 6.44
N SER A 14 -5.78 -12.62 6.12
CA SER A 14 -4.35 -12.58 5.77
C SER A 14 -3.47 -13.00 6.94
N GLY A 15 -3.76 -12.53 8.15
CA GLY A 15 -3.01 -12.93 9.35
C GLY A 15 -3.06 -14.43 9.61
N LYS A 16 -4.23 -15.06 9.43
CA LYS A 16 -4.39 -16.51 9.54
C LYS A 16 -3.61 -17.24 8.44
N PHE A 17 -3.73 -16.80 7.19
CA PHE A 17 -3.00 -17.39 6.07
C PHE A 17 -1.48 -17.38 6.31
N TYR A 18 -0.91 -16.22 6.60
CA TYR A 18 0.52 -16.10 6.85
C TYR A 18 0.97 -16.81 8.13
N GLY A 19 0.14 -16.83 9.17
CA GLY A 19 0.40 -17.58 10.40
C GLY A 19 0.52 -19.09 10.16
N GLU A 20 -0.27 -19.65 9.23
CA GLU A 20 -0.14 -21.05 8.82
C GLU A 20 1.07 -21.24 7.89
N LEU A 21 1.28 -20.31 6.94
CA LEU A 21 2.37 -20.40 5.97
C LEU A 21 3.75 -20.53 6.64
N VAL A 22 4.02 -19.70 7.65
CA VAL A 22 5.34 -19.68 8.32
C VAL A 22 5.66 -20.95 9.12
N LYS A 23 4.68 -21.84 9.33
CA LYS A 23 4.91 -23.14 9.97
C LYS A 23 5.60 -24.14 9.04
N PHE A 24 5.56 -23.91 7.73
CA PHE A 24 6.26 -24.75 6.76
C PHE A 24 7.70 -24.27 6.59
N SER A 25 8.68 -25.10 6.89
CA SER A 25 10.11 -24.72 6.84
C SER A 25 10.58 -24.32 5.43
N ASN A 26 9.93 -24.85 4.39
CA ASN A 26 10.28 -24.67 2.99
C ASN A 26 9.54 -23.52 2.27
N TRP A 27 8.71 -22.74 2.95
CA TRP A 27 7.85 -21.73 2.31
C TRP A 27 8.61 -20.66 1.52
N LYS A 28 9.88 -20.42 1.85
CA LYS A 28 10.76 -19.46 1.15
C LYS A 28 11.42 -20.02 -0.12
N THR A 29 11.44 -21.34 -0.28
CA THR A 29 12.20 -22.02 -1.34
C THR A 29 11.33 -22.67 -2.40
N VAL A 30 10.07 -22.95 -2.10
CA VAL A 30 9.09 -23.47 -3.06
C VAL A 30 8.46 -22.32 -3.86
N SER A 31 7.79 -22.65 -4.96
CA SER A 31 7.06 -21.64 -5.74
C SER A 31 5.95 -20.97 -4.91
N ILE A 32 5.57 -19.74 -5.27
CA ILE A 32 4.52 -19.00 -4.54
C ILE A 32 3.21 -19.78 -4.57
N ASN A 33 2.86 -20.37 -5.72
CA ASN A 33 1.65 -21.16 -5.85
C ASN A 33 1.70 -22.40 -4.94
N ASP A 34 2.83 -23.09 -4.87
CA ASP A 34 2.98 -24.30 -4.04
C ASP A 34 2.97 -23.93 -2.54
N ALA A 35 3.59 -22.83 -2.16
CA ALA A 35 3.51 -22.29 -0.80
C ALA A 35 2.06 -21.99 -0.40
N ALA A 36 1.31 -21.33 -1.27
CA ALA A 36 -0.12 -21.05 -1.04
C ALA A 36 -0.95 -22.33 -0.95
N GLN A 37 -0.65 -23.32 -1.83
CA GLN A 37 -1.33 -24.59 -1.84
C GLN A 37 -1.10 -25.42 -0.56
N GLN A 38 0.10 -25.35 0.04
CA GLN A 38 0.38 -26.00 1.33
C GLN A 38 -0.59 -25.52 2.43
N VAL A 39 -0.96 -24.22 2.42
CA VAL A 39 -1.89 -23.63 3.39
C VAL A 39 -3.34 -23.93 3.02
N GLN A 40 -3.71 -23.68 1.78
CA GLN A 40 -5.13 -23.69 1.35
C GLN A 40 -5.66 -25.07 1.04
N ARG A 41 -4.80 -26.00 0.58
CA ARG A 41 -5.17 -27.37 0.18
C ARG A 41 -6.38 -27.37 -0.77
N SER A 42 -6.32 -26.46 -1.77
CA SER A 42 -7.38 -26.33 -2.79
C SER A 42 -7.49 -27.60 -3.63
N GLY A 43 -8.71 -27.98 -4.00
CA GLY A 43 -8.96 -29.06 -4.96
C GLY A 43 -8.47 -28.75 -6.38
N TYR A 44 -8.11 -27.49 -6.67
CA TYR A 44 -7.59 -27.03 -7.97
C TYR A 44 -6.25 -26.32 -7.80
N PRO A 45 -5.15 -27.05 -7.53
CA PRO A 45 -3.86 -26.46 -7.15
C PRO A 45 -3.25 -25.54 -8.21
N GLU A 46 -3.53 -25.78 -9.49
CA GLU A 46 -2.97 -24.99 -10.59
C GLU A 46 -3.85 -23.80 -11.03
N ALA A 47 -5.08 -23.71 -10.53
CA ALA A 47 -6.03 -22.67 -10.98
C ALA A 47 -5.54 -21.25 -10.70
N TYR A 48 -4.74 -21.06 -9.66
CA TYR A 48 -4.26 -19.74 -9.23
C TYR A 48 -2.89 -19.37 -9.79
N ARG A 49 -2.13 -20.31 -10.35
CA ARG A 49 -0.78 -20.06 -10.89
C ARG A 49 -0.75 -18.93 -11.93
N LYS A 50 -1.76 -18.83 -12.77
CA LYS A 50 -1.89 -17.75 -13.77
C LYS A 50 -1.99 -16.33 -13.16
N HIS A 51 -2.36 -16.22 -11.89
CA HIS A 51 -2.48 -14.94 -11.18
C HIS A 51 -1.19 -14.53 -10.47
N GLU A 52 -0.19 -15.40 -10.41
CA GLU A 52 1.07 -15.14 -9.70
C GLU A 52 1.82 -13.89 -10.21
N PRO A 53 1.93 -13.63 -11.54
CA PRO A 53 2.59 -12.42 -12.02
C PRO A 53 1.91 -11.13 -11.52
N LEU A 54 0.58 -11.10 -11.56
CA LEU A 54 -0.20 -9.96 -11.08
C LEU A 54 -0.08 -9.79 -9.55
N ALA A 55 -0.13 -10.90 -8.80
CA ALA A 55 0.05 -10.87 -7.35
C ALA A 55 1.44 -10.35 -6.95
N LYS A 56 2.49 -10.74 -7.67
CA LYS A 56 3.86 -10.20 -7.47
C LYS A 56 3.94 -8.70 -7.74
N ALA A 57 3.30 -8.22 -8.82
CA ALA A 57 3.26 -6.80 -9.15
C ALA A 57 2.58 -5.99 -8.04
N TRP A 58 1.42 -6.43 -7.56
CA TRP A 58 0.72 -5.80 -6.45
C TRP A 58 1.52 -5.85 -5.16
N ALA A 59 2.10 -6.98 -4.81
CA ALA A 59 2.94 -7.12 -3.62
C ALA A 59 4.12 -6.15 -3.68
N SER A 60 4.84 -6.09 -4.81
CA SER A 60 5.97 -5.18 -4.98
C SER A 60 5.57 -3.71 -4.87
N ALA A 61 4.44 -3.32 -5.45
CA ALA A 61 3.91 -1.96 -5.35
C ALA A 61 3.51 -1.60 -3.91
N LEU A 62 2.70 -2.44 -3.25
CA LEU A 62 2.17 -2.16 -1.92
C LEU A 62 3.22 -2.26 -0.81
N THR A 63 4.29 -3.01 -1.01
CA THR A 63 5.43 -3.08 -0.09
C THR A 63 6.53 -2.06 -0.39
N GLY A 64 6.33 -1.19 -1.40
CA GLY A 64 7.24 -0.07 -1.72
C GLY A 64 8.49 -0.45 -2.52
N HIS A 65 8.58 -1.69 -3.01
CA HIS A 65 9.72 -2.14 -3.82
C HIS A 65 9.65 -1.63 -5.26
N SER A 66 8.45 -1.41 -5.80
CA SER A 66 8.25 -0.76 -7.11
C SER A 66 7.89 0.70 -6.90
N PRO A 67 8.79 1.66 -7.18
CA PRO A 67 8.48 3.08 -7.04
C PRO A 67 7.45 3.51 -8.07
N SER A 68 6.55 4.43 -7.69
CA SER A 68 5.58 5.06 -8.60
C SER A 68 4.69 4.07 -9.37
N ALA A 69 4.45 2.89 -8.79
CA ALA A 69 3.81 1.76 -9.49
C ALA A 69 2.28 1.82 -9.50
N LEU A 70 1.67 2.62 -8.61
CA LEU A 70 0.21 2.71 -8.52
C LEU A 70 -0.30 3.96 -9.20
N THR A 71 -1.34 3.79 -10.00
CA THR A 71 -2.15 4.88 -10.54
C THR A 71 -3.61 4.46 -10.52
N CYS A 72 -4.51 5.42 -10.47
CA CYS A 72 -5.94 5.18 -10.53
C CYS A 72 -6.67 6.34 -11.22
N ILE A 73 -7.84 6.04 -11.78
CA ILE A 73 -8.80 7.04 -12.22
C ILE A 73 -9.73 7.32 -11.04
N ASN A 74 -9.83 8.58 -10.64
CA ASN A 74 -10.65 8.97 -9.51
C ASN A 74 -12.00 9.54 -9.95
N ARG A 75 -13.02 8.69 -10.00
CA ARG A 75 -14.42 9.06 -10.36
C ARG A 75 -15.33 9.18 -9.14
N SER A 76 -14.82 8.97 -7.94
CA SER A 76 -15.64 9.00 -6.73
C SER A 76 -15.97 10.43 -6.30
N SER A 77 -17.23 10.67 -5.96
CA SER A 77 -17.69 11.88 -5.29
C SER A 77 -17.67 11.78 -3.75
N LYS A 78 -17.25 10.65 -3.22
CA LYS A 78 -17.16 10.46 -1.75
C LYS A 78 -16.06 11.34 -1.18
N THR A 79 -16.28 11.89 0.00
CA THR A 79 -15.24 12.53 0.78
C THR A 79 -14.58 11.53 1.70
N THR A 80 -13.28 11.64 1.85
CA THR A 80 -12.51 10.81 2.78
C THR A 80 -11.95 11.66 3.90
N THR A 81 -11.98 11.14 5.09
CA THR A 81 -11.26 11.79 6.18
C THR A 81 -9.78 11.40 6.12
N VAL A 82 -8.93 12.41 6.20
CA VAL A 82 -7.47 12.26 6.29
C VAL A 82 -7.08 11.33 7.44
N GLN A 83 -7.85 11.34 8.51
CA GLN A 83 -7.65 10.50 9.69
C GLN A 83 -7.80 9.00 9.37
N GLU A 84 -8.71 8.63 8.48
CA GLU A 84 -8.88 7.23 8.06
C GLU A 84 -7.69 6.76 7.22
N LEU A 85 -7.20 7.60 6.30
CA LEU A 85 -5.98 7.32 5.54
C LEU A 85 -4.77 7.13 6.48
N ALA A 86 -4.60 8.03 7.44
CA ALA A 86 -3.53 7.93 8.44
C ALA A 86 -3.65 6.68 9.31
N ARG A 87 -4.87 6.29 9.68
CA ARG A 87 -5.14 5.09 10.48
C ARG A 87 -4.74 3.82 9.74
N THR A 88 -5.08 3.72 8.46
CA THR A 88 -4.71 2.57 7.62
C THR A 88 -3.20 2.38 7.57
N ALA A 89 -2.45 3.45 7.30
CA ALA A 89 -1.00 3.39 7.26
C ALA A 89 -0.39 3.04 8.64
N ARG A 90 -0.90 3.63 9.72
CA ARG A 90 -0.44 3.32 11.09
C ARG A 90 -0.68 1.86 11.44
N ARG A 91 -1.86 1.33 11.12
CA ARG A 91 -2.19 -0.09 11.39
C ARG A 91 -1.22 -1.05 10.70
N ALA A 92 -0.76 -0.72 9.51
CA ALA A 92 0.10 -1.59 8.71
C ALA A 92 1.59 -1.44 9.02
N LEU A 93 2.05 -0.22 9.31
CA LEU A 93 3.48 0.14 9.25
C LEU A 93 4.06 0.73 10.54
N ALA A 94 3.24 1.03 11.56
CA ALA A 94 3.77 1.50 12.84
C ALA A 94 4.51 0.35 13.57
N PRO A 95 5.58 0.66 14.33
CA PRO A 95 6.17 1.99 14.57
C PRO A 95 7.20 2.43 13.52
N LYS A 96 7.40 1.69 12.42
CA LYS A 96 8.48 1.92 11.44
C LYS A 96 8.29 3.18 10.60
N VAL A 97 7.05 3.66 10.47
CA VAL A 97 6.70 4.86 9.72
C VAL A 97 5.99 5.84 10.63
N ALA A 98 6.59 7.01 10.82
CA ALA A 98 5.93 8.12 11.51
C ALA A 98 4.87 8.73 10.59
N THR A 99 3.71 9.05 11.17
CA THR A 99 2.55 9.54 10.42
C THR A 99 2.01 10.80 11.08
N GLN A 100 2.02 11.91 10.34
CA GLN A 100 1.50 13.21 10.76
C GLN A 100 0.36 13.64 9.86
N VAL A 101 -0.66 14.26 10.43
CA VAL A 101 -1.80 14.84 9.69
C VAL A 101 -1.76 16.35 9.82
N THR A 102 -1.82 17.06 8.69
CA THR A 102 -1.87 18.53 8.64
C THR A 102 -2.86 18.95 7.56
N GLY A 103 -3.99 19.53 7.98
CA GLY A 103 -5.08 19.85 7.06
C GLY A 103 -5.55 18.61 6.27
N PRO A 104 -5.67 18.69 4.94
CA PRO A 104 -6.08 17.58 4.10
C PRO A 104 -4.95 16.58 3.76
N THR A 105 -3.77 16.73 4.36
CA THR A 105 -2.57 15.98 3.97
C THR A 105 -2.09 15.08 5.10
N VAL A 106 -1.78 13.82 4.75
CA VAL A 106 -1.01 12.89 5.58
C VAL A 106 0.43 12.90 5.12
N THR A 107 1.36 13.08 6.04
CA THR A 107 2.81 12.97 5.81
C THR A 107 3.34 11.70 6.47
N PHE A 108 4.07 10.93 5.70
CA PHE A 108 4.77 9.72 6.13
C PHE A 108 6.27 9.97 6.13
N THR A 109 6.96 9.60 7.21
CA THR A 109 8.41 9.72 7.33
C THR A 109 9.03 8.44 7.88
N ALA A 110 10.13 8.01 7.28
CA ALA A 110 10.94 6.88 7.73
C ALA A 110 12.39 7.05 7.25
N THR A 111 13.31 6.32 7.84
CA THR A 111 14.71 6.23 7.38
C THR A 111 14.85 5.35 6.13
N ASP A 112 13.96 4.35 5.99
CA ASP A 112 13.92 3.48 4.83
C ASP A 112 12.93 4.02 3.78
N PRO A 113 13.41 4.42 2.58
CA PRO A 113 12.54 4.91 1.51
C PRO A 113 11.53 3.87 1.02
N VAL A 114 11.81 2.58 1.20
CA VAL A 114 10.86 1.50 0.85
C VAL A 114 9.61 1.62 1.70
N LEU A 115 9.75 1.87 3.00
CA LEU A 115 8.61 2.02 3.91
C LEU A 115 7.77 3.25 3.61
N VAL A 116 8.38 4.36 3.19
CA VAL A 116 7.63 5.57 2.79
C VAL A 116 6.83 5.29 1.51
N ARG A 117 7.44 4.64 0.52
CA ARG A 117 6.73 4.22 -0.70
C ARG A 117 5.58 3.28 -0.39
N ALA A 118 5.79 2.30 0.51
CA ALA A 118 4.74 1.40 0.96
C ALA A 118 3.57 2.14 1.61
N ALA A 119 3.85 3.13 2.48
CA ALA A 119 2.82 3.93 3.13
C ALA A 119 1.96 4.70 2.13
N VAL A 120 2.60 5.36 1.16
CA VAL A 120 1.90 6.09 0.10
C VAL A 120 1.10 5.13 -0.79
N ALA A 121 1.70 4.03 -1.24
CA ALA A 121 1.04 3.03 -2.09
C ALA A 121 -0.18 2.39 -1.40
N LEU A 122 -0.02 1.97 -0.14
CA LEU A 122 -1.11 1.40 0.66
C LEU A 122 -2.27 2.40 0.81
N THR A 123 -1.95 3.66 1.05
CA THR A 123 -2.95 4.72 1.20
C THR A 123 -3.68 4.98 -0.12
N MET A 124 -2.95 5.02 -1.24
CA MET A 124 -3.54 5.16 -2.58
C MET A 124 -4.43 3.95 -2.95
N ALA A 125 -4.05 2.74 -2.57
CA ALA A 125 -4.81 1.52 -2.81
C ALA A 125 -6.09 1.43 -1.93
N SER A 126 -6.19 2.21 -0.87
CA SER A 126 -7.33 2.21 0.05
C SER A 126 -8.52 3.01 -0.50
N THR A 127 -8.93 2.70 -1.72
CA THR A 127 -9.97 3.42 -2.49
C THR A 127 -11.35 3.40 -1.84
N SER A 128 -11.62 2.42 -0.99
CA SER A 128 -12.87 2.37 -0.20
C SER A 128 -13.01 3.52 0.80
N LEU A 129 -11.89 4.15 1.15
CA LEU A 129 -11.86 5.28 2.08
C LEU A 129 -12.15 6.62 1.39
N GLY A 130 -12.21 6.67 0.04
CA GLY A 130 -12.53 7.86 -0.75
C GLY A 130 -11.34 8.39 -1.59
N PRO A 131 -11.57 9.47 -2.34
CA PRO A 131 -10.64 9.91 -3.34
C PRO A 131 -9.43 10.64 -2.76
N ILE A 132 -8.27 10.32 -3.31
CA ILE A 132 -7.02 11.03 -3.09
C ILE A 132 -6.83 12.02 -4.25
N ASP A 133 -6.45 13.25 -3.95
CA ASP A 133 -6.16 14.26 -4.96
C ASP A 133 -4.70 14.21 -5.44
N ARG A 134 -3.77 14.02 -4.50
CA ARG A 134 -2.33 14.04 -4.79
C ARG A 134 -1.56 13.07 -3.91
N ALA A 135 -0.50 12.52 -4.48
CA ALA A 135 0.52 11.78 -3.73
C ALA A 135 1.92 12.27 -4.13
N THR A 136 2.85 12.29 -3.18
CA THR A 136 4.26 12.59 -3.45
C THR A 136 5.16 11.59 -2.74
N VAL A 137 6.28 11.24 -3.36
CA VAL A 137 7.35 10.45 -2.74
C VAL A 137 8.68 11.01 -3.23
N ALA A 138 9.50 11.49 -2.32
CA ALA A 138 10.78 12.12 -2.65
C ALA A 138 10.61 13.22 -3.72
N THR A 139 11.15 13.03 -4.90
CA THR A 139 11.13 13.98 -6.01
C THR A 139 10.03 13.69 -7.04
N THR A 140 9.17 12.71 -6.81
CA THR A 140 8.08 12.35 -7.72
C THR A 140 6.72 12.72 -7.14
N SER A 141 5.80 13.09 -8.01
CA SER A 141 4.42 13.41 -7.66
C SER A 141 3.44 12.77 -8.63
N TRP A 142 2.29 12.43 -8.09
CA TRP A 142 1.12 11.98 -8.82
C TRP A 142 -0.07 12.88 -8.46
N ARG A 143 -0.89 13.19 -9.44
CA ARG A 143 -2.15 13.92 -9.23
C ARG A 143 -3.30 13.16 -9.84
N ALA A 144 -4.40 13.06 -9.11
CA ALA A 144 -5.59 12.37 -9.58
C ALA A 144 -6.21 13.01 -10.82
N ASP A 145 -6.71 12.17 -11.70
CA ASP A 145 -7.50 12.53 -12.87
C ASP A 145 -8.82 11.75 -12.83
N SER A 146 -9.91 12.33 -13.34
CA SER A 146 -11.23 11.69 -13.37
C SER A 146 -11.50 10.91 -14.66
N GLU A 147 -10.72 11.15 -15.70
CA GLU A 147 -10.92 10.59 -17.03
C GLU A 147 -9.80 9.65 -17.46
N HIS A 148 -8.57 9.94 -17.05
CA HIS A 148 -7.37 9.24 -17.50
C HIS A 148 -6.55 8.69 -16.34
N TYR A 149 -5.73 7.66 -16.63
CA TYR A 149 -4.70 7.21 -15.71
C TYR A 149 -3.58 8.24 -15.65
N ALA A 150 -3.47 8.94 -14.52
CA ALA A 150 -2.42 9.92 -14.31
C ALA A 150 -1.04 9.23 -14.18
N SER A 151 -0.03 9.83 -14.78
CA SER A 151 1.35 9.37 -14.64
C SER A 151 2.04 10.04 -13.47
N TRP A 152 2.98 9.33 -12.85
CA TRP A 152 3.93 9.92 -11.93
C TRP A 152 4.93 10.76 -12.71
N GLY A 153 5.18 11.98 -12.27
CA GLY A 153 6.12 12.91 -12.87
C GLY A 153 7.03 13.54 -11.82
N ALA A 154 7.93 14.42 -12.26
CA ALA A 154 8.71 15.24 -11.33
C ALA A 154 7.78 16.09 -10.46
N ALA A 155 8.09 16.23 -9.17
CA ALA A 155 7.35 17.12 -8.29
C ALA A 155 7.56 18.56 -8.75
N ALA A 156 6.48 19.27 -9.11
CA ALA A 156 6.54 20.67 -9.47
C ALA A 156 6.75 21.53 -8.20
N GLY A 157 7.86 22.23 -8.15
CA GLY A 157 8.22 23.15 -7.07
C GLY A 157 8.92 22.49 -5.88
N PRO A 158 9.37 23.29 -4.92
CA PRO A 158 9.87 22.78 -3.68
C PRO A 158 8.70 22.08 -2.99
N SER A 159 8.59 20.78 -3.20
CA SER A 159 7.88 19.93 -2.24
C SER A 159 8.47 20.34 -0.91
N ALA A 160 7.66 20.89 -0.02
CA ALA A 160 8.12 21.24 1.30
C ALA A 160 8.74 19.98 1.87
N SER A 161 10.04 19.87 1.68
CA SER A 161 10.85 18.98 2.47
C SER A 161 10.53 19.39 3.90
N PRO A 162 9.90 18.55 4.71
CA PRO A 162 10.06 18.74 6.12
C PRO A 162 11.56 18.77 6.29
N ALA A 163 12.05 19.83 6.89
CA ALA A 163 13.45 20.05 7.13
C ALA A 163 14.05 18.76 7.72
N ALA A 164 14.60 17.94 6.87
CA ALA A 164 15.48 16.86 7.25
C ALA A 164 16.82 17.50 7.56
N SER A 165 16.89 18.11 8.69
CA SER A 165 18.16 18.40 9.32
C SER A 165 18.86 17.06 9.55
N GLY A 166 19.73 16.71 8.63
CA GLY A 166 20.92 15.90 8.94
C GLY A 166 20.81 14.41 9.19
N THR A 167 19.66 13.74 9.03
CA THR A 167 19.53 12.32 9.37
C THR A 167 18.71 11.56 8.37
N GLY A 168 19.16 11.36 7.15
CA GLY A 168 18.70 10.28 6.24
C GLY A 168 17.19 9.98 6.13
N TRP A 169 16.31 10.84 6.65
CA TRP A 169 14.86 10.64 6.62
C TRP A 169 14.28 10.98 5.24
N VAL A 170 13.42 10.10 4.75
CA VAL A 170 12.66 10.30 3.52
C VAL A 170 11.21 10.59 3.87
N SER A 171 10.57 11.45 3.10
CA SER A 171 9.15 11.78 3.28
C SER A 171 8.32 11.47 2.05
N GLY A 172 7.06 11.15 2.28
CA GLY A 172 6.02 11.06 1.27
C GLY A 172 4.72 11.63 1.81
N THR A 173 3.88 12.17 0.94
CA THR A 173 2.60 12.74 1.33
C THR A 173 1.45 12.20 0.50
N VAL A 174 0.28 12.16 1.10
CA VAL A 174 -0.99 11.90 0.40
C VAL A 174 -1.98 12.96 0.84
N THR A 175 -2.60 13.63 -0.14
CA THR A 175 -3.60 14.66 0.09
C THR A 175 -4.97 14.11 -0.31
N ALA A 176 -5.92 14.13 0.63
CA ALA A 176 -7.30 13.77 0.38
C ALA A 176 -8.01 14.89 -0.41
N ARG A 177 -8.97 14.50 -1.25
CA ARG A 177 -9.87 15.45 -1.90
C ARG A 177 -10.83 16.00 -0.84
N SER A 178 -10.87 17.29 -0.68
CA SER A 178 -11.85 18.03 0.14
C SER A 178 -13.17 18.20 -0.60
#